data_3db5bcfbf322c257891c3c7935e7d05e
#
_entry.id   3db5bcfbf322c257891c3c7935e7d05e
#
_cell.length_a   1.000
_cell.length_b   1.000
_cell.length_c   1.000
_cell.angle_alpha   90.00
_cell.angle_beta   90.00
_cell.angle_gamma   90.00
#
_symmetry.space_group_name_H-M   'P 1'
#
loop_
_entity.id
_entity.type
_entity.pdbx_description
1 polymer ?
#
loop_
_entity_poly.entity_id
_entity_poly.type
_entity_poly.pdbx_seq_one_letter_code
_entity_poly.pdbx_strand_id
1 'polypeptide(L)'
;ASIQLDGGMENVLKKVEDWFTSKISADNSPAYEQTGLDTLGIGFLSSGPVSENTAMSVAHLIQNLVGAGTTVVIPENAEIFKNQSFREMILGDHPLIPTLAYGEKVELPGFHLLECPTNHWVESLTGLGGTGVEIIVACIGEHPMQGHPMIPVIQVTDKKDIQAQFEEDIHLMFDDNHSQNAEALLNLIIAVASRAFTPTSFPQENTDFQLTRGLLGSSI
;
A
#
# COMPACT_ATOMS: atom_id res chain seq x y z
N ALA A 1 6.11 27.04 -6.42
CA ALA A 1 7.07 27.98 -6.98
C ALA A 1 6.59 28.41 -8.35
N SER A 2 6.64 29.71 -8.66
CA SER A 2 6.33 30.20 -9.99
C SER A 2 7.63 30.23 -10.79
N ILE A 3 7.65 29.63 -11.98
CA ILE A 3 8.81 29.62 -12.88
C ILE A 3 9.35 31.05 -13.11
N GLN A 4 8.46 32.05 -13.18
CA GLN A 4 8.84 33.45 -13.33
C GLN A 4 9.53 34.01 -12.08
N LEU A 5 9.07 33.66 -10.87
CA LEU A 5 9.68 34.09 -9.61
C LEU A 5 11.05 33.45 -9.38
N ASP A 6 11.26 32.26 -9.93
CA ASP A 6 12.53 31.53 -9.87
C ASP A 6 13.53 31.94 -11.00
N GLY A 7 13.19 32.93 -11.80
CA GLY A 7 14.09 33.47 -12.84
C GLY A 7 14.05 32.71 -14.16
N GLY A 8 12.95 32.03 -14.45
CA GLY A 8 12.73 31.32 -15.71
C GLY A 8 13.02 29.81 -15.63
N MET A 9 12.69 29.10 -16.71
CA MET A 9 12.78 27.64 -16.80
C MET A 9 14.20 27.12 -16.58
N GLU A 10 15.21 27.75 -17.12
CA GLU A 10 16.62 27.33 -16.98
C GLU A 10 17.06 27.34 -15.51
N ASN A 11 16.67 28.37 -14.76
CA ASN A 11 16.99 28.46 -13.35
C ASN A 11 16.25 27.43 -12.51
N VAL A 12 15.00 27.11 -12.87
CA VAL A 12 14.23 26.03 -12.22
C VAL A 12 14.89 24.69 -12.48
N LEU A 13 15.24 24.38 -13.73
CA LEU A 13 15.92 23.14 -14.09
C LEU A 13 17.25 22.99 -13.35
N LYS A 14 18.06 24.07 -13.31
CA LYS A 14 19.32 24.05 -12.56
C LYS A 14 19.11 23.81 -11.06
N LYS A 15 18.12 24.44 -10.43
CA LYS A 15 17.79 24.20 -9.02
C LYS A 15 17.35 22.75 -8.77
N VAL A 16 16.58 22.17 -9.68
CA VAL A 16 16.16 20.77 -9.61
C VAL A 16 17.39 19.86 -9.75
N GLU A 17 18.24 20.08 -10.73
CA GLU A 17 19.48 19.32 -10.94
C GLU A 17 20.42 19.39 -9.74
N ASP A 18 20.67 20.60 -9.22
CA ASP A 18 21.50 20.83 -8.04
C ASP A 18 20.92 20.11 -6.80
N TRP A 19 19.58 20.14 -6.64
CA TRP A 19 18.90 19.44 -5.56
C TRP A 19 19.07 17.93 -5.68
N PHE A 20 18.77 17.34 -6.85
CA PHE A 20 18.97 15.92 -7.09
C PHE A 20 20.43 15.50 -6.86
N THR A 21 21.37 16.22 -7.44
CA THR A 21 22.82 15.96 -7.27
C THR A 21 23.24 16.00 -5.80
N SER A 22 22.65 16.90 -5.01
CA SER A 22 22.93 16.99 -3.57
C SER A 22 22.34 15.86 -2.74
N LYS A 23 21.31 15.15 -3.27
CA LYS A 23 20.58 14.08 -2.57
C LYS A 23 20.96 12.68 -3.03
N ILE A 24 21.42 12.55 -4.28
CA ILE A 24 21.88 11.27 -4.81
C ILE A 24 23.32 11.09 -4.35
N SER A 25 23.55 10.20 -3.38
CA SER A 25 24.92 9.78 -3.07
C SER A 25 25.48 8.98 -4.25
N ALA A 26 26.77 9.13 -4.51
CA ALA A 26 27.46 8.42 -5.59
C ALA A 26 27.48 6.88 -5.37
N ASP A 27 27.13 6.42 -4.19
CA ASP A 27 27.04 5.00 -3.84
C ASP A 27 25.55 4.58 -3.82
N ASN A 28 25.07 4.18 -5.01
CA ASN A 28 23.73 3.60 -5.20
C ASN A 28 23.69 2.09 -4.96
N SER A 29 24.67 1.53 -4.28
CA SER A 29 24.62 0.13 -3.88
C SER A 29 23.44 -0.06 -2.94
N PRO A 30 22.50 -0.98 -3.23
CA PRO A 30 21.40 -1.24 -2.32
C PRO A 30 21.97 -1.70 -0.99
N ALA A 31 21.76 -0.90 0.06
CA ALA A 31 22.06 -1.32 1.41
C ALA A 31 21.05 -2.39 1.80
N TYR A 32 21.52 -3.62 2.00
CA TYR A 32 20.70 -4.67 2.62
C TYR A 32 20.93 -4.60 4.13
N GLU A 33 19.88 -4.30 4.85
CA GLU A 33 19.85 -4.36 6.29
C GLU A 33 19.01 -5.56 6.73
N GLN A 34 19.51 -6.33 7.70
CA GLN A 34 18.70 -7.39 8.27
C GLN A 34 17.69 -6.76 9.22
N THR A 35 16.42 -6.85 8.87
CA THR A 35 15.33 -6.21 9.61
C THR A 35 14.27 -7.24 9.98
N GLY A 36 13.48 -6.96 11.02
CA GLY A 36 12.36 -7.79 11.45
C GLY A 36 11.03 -7.24 10.93
N LEU A 37 9.95 -7.98 11.18
CA LEU A 37 8.59 -7.54 10.85
C LEU A 37 8.20 -6.26 11.61
N ASP A 38 8.78 -6.01 12.76
CA ASP A 38 8.55 -4.86 13.63
C ASP A 38 9.00 -3.53 13.03
N THR A 39 9.85 -3.57 12.02
CA THR A 39 10.29 -2.36 11.31
C THR A 39 9.55 -2.14 9.98
N LEU A 40 8.73 -3.10 9.56
CA LEU A 40 8.04 -3.06 8.26
C LEU A 40 6.71 -2.30 8.36
N GLY A 41 6.44 -1.46 7.36
CA GLY A 41 5.14 -0.80 7.15
C GLY A 41 4.37 -1.46 6.02
N ILE A 42 3.13 -1.91 6.30
CA ILE A 42 2.26 -2.57 5.31
C ILE A 42 0.95 -1.82 5.18
N GLY A 43 0.64 -1.41 3.94
CA GLY A 43 -0.65 -0.85 3.57
C GLY A 43 -1.60 -1.91 3.05
N PHE A 44 -2.89 -1.79 3.34
CA PHE A 44 -3.92 -2.63 2.75
C PHE A 44 -4.92 -1.77 1.98
N LEU A 45 -5.30 -2.22 0.79
CA LEU A 45 -6.25 -1.56 -0.09
C LEU A 45 -7.16 -2.61 -0.73
N SER A 46 -8.30 -2.19 -1.24
CA SER A 46 -9.22 -3.11 -1.94
C SER A 46 -9.79 -2.46 -3.19
N SER A 47 -9.96 -3.25 -4.25
CA SER A 47 -10.59 -2.87 -5.50
C SER A 47 -11.83 -3.73 -5.73
N GLY A 48 -12.99 -3.09 -5.70
CA GLY A 48 -14.29 -3.77 -5.76
C GLY A 48 -14.67 -4.51 -4.48
N PRO A 49 -15.81 -5.23 -4.50
CA PRO A 49 -16.34 -5.93 -3.33
C PRO A 49 -15.44 -7.07 -2.87
N VAL A 50 -15.06 -7.04 -1.60
CA VAL A 50 -14.24 -8.07 -0.95
C VAL A 50 -15.14 -9.14 -0.34
N SER A 51 -14.84 -10.41 -0.63
CA SER A 51 -15.56 -11.55 -0.04
C SER A 51 -15.28 -11.70 1.45
N GLU A 52 -16.14 -12.42 2.15
CA GLU A 52 -15.93 -12.81 3.56
C GLU A 52 -14.63 -13.56 3.74
N ASN A 53 -14.34 -14.52 2.84
CA ASN A 53 -13.12 -15.32 2.91
C ASN A 53 -11.84 -14.48 2.78
N THR A 54 -11.78 -13.59 1.79
CA THR A 54 -10.65 -12.65 1.64
C THR A 54 -10.53 -11.74 2.86
N ALA A 55 -11.65 -11.17 3.32
CA ALA A 55 -11.65 -10.26 4.45
C ALA A 55 -11.12 -10.95 5.74
N MET A 56 -11.57 -12.16 6.03
CA MET A 56 -11.12 -12.90 7.21
C MET A 56 -9.68 -13.37 7.10
N SER A 57 -9.23 -13.80 5.92
CA SER A 57 -7.82 -14.16 5.69
C SER A 57 -6.88 -12.97 5.96
N VAL A 58 -7.27 -11.80 5.47
CA VAL A 58 -6.51 -10.54 5.71
C VAL A 58 -6.59 -10.13 7.18
N ALA A 59 -7.75 -10.27 7.84
CA ALA A 59 -7.88 -9.96 9.27
C ALA A 59 -6.93 -10.82 10.14
N HIS A 60 -6.86 -12.12 9.87
CA HIS A 60 -5.90 -13.00 10.55
C HIS A 60 -4.45 -12.56 10.35
N LEU A 61 -4.08 -12.20 9.13
CA LEU A 61 -2.74 -11.69 8.86
C LEU A 61 -2.47 -10.39 9.64
N ILE A 62 -3.39 -9.43 9.60
CA ILE A 62 -3.23 -8.14 10.30
C ILE A 62 -3.03 -8.33 11.79
N GLN A 63 -3.81 -9.21 12.43
CA GLN A 63 -3.61 -9.51 13.86
C GLN A 63 -2.21 -10.05 14.14
N ASN A 64 -1.71 -10.97 13.29
CA ASN A 64 -0.36 -11.51 13.43
C ASN A 64 0.72 -10.44 13.24
N LEU A 65 0.57 -9.58 12.22
CA LEU A 65 1.49 -8.49 11.93
C LEU A 65 1.54 -7.47 13.08
N VAL A 66 0.39 -7.00 13.53
CA VAL A 66 0.30 -6.06 14.66
C VAL A 66 0.85 -6.68 15.94
N GLY A 67 0.56 -7.97 16.18
CA GLY A 67 1.13 -8.74 17.30
C GLY A 67 2.65 -8.87 17.23
N ALA A 68 3.25 -8.84 16.05
CA ALA A 68 4.69 -8.82 15.80
C ALA A 68 5.31 -7.41 15.84
N GLY A 69 4.53 -6.36 16.07
CA GLY A 69 4.99 -4.97 16.11
C GLY A 69 5.03 -4.27 14.74
N THR A 70 4.52 -4.90 13.69
CA THR A 70 4.45 -4.33 12.34
C THR A 70 3.49 -3.13 12.30
N THR A 71 3.83 -2.12 11.52
CA THR A 71 2.93 -1.02 11.19
C THR A 71 1.95 -1.46 10.10
N VAL A 72 0.66 -1.32 10.35
CA VAL A 72 -0.41 -1.62 9.37
C VAL A 72 -1.27 -0.38 9.16
N VAL A 73 -1.47 0.01 7.90
CA VAL A 73 -2.29 1.18 7.55
C VAL A 73 -3.38 0.77 6.54
N ILE A 74 -4.62 1.17 6.81
CA ILE A 74 -5.76 0.92 5.91
C ILE A 74 -6.54 2.23 5.73
N PRO A 75 -6.90 2.62 4.50
CA PRO A 75 -7.83 3.74 4.28
C PRO A 75 -9.18 3.48 4.94
N GLU A 76 -9.74 4.48 5.63
CA GLU A 76 -11.00 4.36 6.36
C GLU A 76 -12.19 3.99 5.46
N ASN A 77 -12.11 4.38 4.17
CA ASN A 77 -13.11 4.11 3.15
C ASN A 77 -12.87 2.83 2.35
N ALA A 78 -11.86 2.01 2.71
CA ALA A 78 -11.56 0.76 2.00
C ALA A 78 -12.77 -0.20 2.03
N GLU A 79 -13.05 -0.84 0.88
CA GLU A 79 -14.18 -1.77 0.71
C GLU A 79 -14.17 -2.92 1.73
N ILE A 80 -12.99 -3.34 2.18
CA ILE A 80 -12.86 -4.41 3.18
C ILE A 80 -13.58 -4.08 4.49
N PHE A 81 -13.71 -2.79 4.85
CA PHE A 81 -14.45 -2.36 6.04
C PHE A 81 -15.97 -2.47 5.90
N LYS A 82 -16.51 -2.74 4.71
CA LYS A 82 -17.93 -3.08 4.56
C LYS A 82 -18.25 -4.46 5.11
N ASN A 83 -17.23 -5.32 5.24
CA ASN A 83 -17.38 -6.64 5.88
C ASN A 83 -17.46 -6.46 7.41
N GLN A 84 -18.56 -6.94 8.01
CA GLN A 84 -18.82 -6.78 9.43
C GLN A 84 -17.84 -7.61 10.27
N SER A 85 -17.60 -8.87 9.88
CA SER A 85 -16.71 -9.78 10.61
C SER A 85 -15.28 -9.24 10.64
N PHE A 86 -14.83 -8.66 9.52
CA PHE A 86 -13.52 -7.99 9.45
C PHE A 86 -13.44 -6.83 10.45
N ARG A 87 -14.45 -5.95 10.47
CA ARG A 87 -14.49 -4.83 11.41
C ARG A 87 -14.47 -5.29 12.86
N GLU A 88 -15.29 -6.26 13.20
CA GLU A 88 -15.35 -6.81 14.55
C GLU A 88 -14.01 -7.41 14.98
N MET A 89 -13.33 -8.11 14.07
CA MET A 89 -12.04 -8.74 14.34
C MET A 89 -10.90 -7.73 14.48
N ILE A 90 -10.87 -6.67 13.66
CA ILE A 90 -9.78 -5.70 13.63
C ILE A 90 -10.02 -4.55 14.60
N LEU A 91 -11.24 -4.01 14.65
CA LEU A 91 -11.56 -2.88 15.49
C LEU A 91 -11.95 -3.32 16.91
N GLY A 92 -12.63 -4.48 17.05
CA GLY A 92 -13.07 -5.01 18.32
C GLY A 92 -13.80 -3.96 19.17
N ASP A 93 -13.58 -4.03 20.46
CA ASP A 93 -14.06 -3.03 21.43
C ASP A 93 -13.04 -1.89 21.67
N HIS A 94 -12.05 -1.72 20.77
CA HIS A 94 -11.03 -0.68 20.92
C HIS A 94 -11.65 0.70 20.64
N PRO A 95 -11.72 1.57 21.64
CA PRO A 95 -12.46 2.83 21.53
C PRO A 95 -11.75 3.89 20.67
N LEU A 96 -10.46 3.75 20.42
CA LEU A 96 -9.67 4.73 19.66
C LEU A 96 -8.59 4.01 18.83
N ILE A 97 -8.79 4.01 17.52
CA ILE A 97 -7.73 3.67 16.57
C ILE A 97 -7.10 4.96 16.08
N PRO A 98 -5.76 5.06 16.09
CA PRO A 98 -5.10 6.24 15.55
C PRO A 98 -5.47 6.45 14.08
N THR A 99 -5.97 7.64 13.77
CA THR A 99 -6.30 8.05 12.40
C THR A 99 -5.24 9.03 11.93
N LEU A 100 -4.65 8.73 10.78
CA LEU A 100 -3.65 9.56 10.12
C LEU A 100 -4.34 10.47 9.12
N ALA A 101 -3.93 11.72 9.03
CA ALA A 101 -4.32 12.56 7.91
C ALA A 101 -3.73 12.02 6.59
N TYR A 102 -4.31 12.40 5.45
CA TYR A 102 -3.85 11.92 4.15
C TYR A 102 -2.36 12.19 3.92
N GLY A 103 -1.58 11.10 3.76
CA GLY A 103 -0.14 11.18 3.58
C GLY A 103 0.66 11.55 4.84
N GLU A 104 0.06 11.56 6.01
CA GLU A 104 0.73 11.74 7.29
C GLU A 104 1.59 10.52 7.62
N LYS A 105 2.86 10.76 7.96
CA LYS A 105 3.79 9.69 8.31
C LYS A 105 3.43 9.04 9.64
N VAL A 106 3.43 7.72 9.67
CA VAL A 106 3.27 6.95 10.91
C VAL A 106 4.49 7.17 11.82
N GLU A 107 4.24 7.49 13.08
CA GLU A 107 5.29 7.66 14.10
C GLU A 107 5.43 6.46 15.04
N LEU A 108 4.35 5.71 15.24
CA LEU A 108 4.31 4.58 16.16
C LEU A 108 3.85 3.30 15.45
N PRO A 109 4.44 2.13 15.77
CA PRO A 109 3.98 0.87 15.19
C PRO A 109 2.55 0.52 15.62
N GLY A 110 1.93 -0.40 14.90
CA GLY A 110 0.58 -0.89 15.18
C GLY A 110 -0.41 -0.60 14.06
N PHE A 111 -1.69 -0.71 14.36
CA PHE A 111 -2.76 -0.53 13.39
C PHE A 111 -3.23 0.93 13.33
N HIS A 112 -3.34 1.48 12.12
CA HIS A 112 -3.76 2.85 11.85
C HIS A 112 -4.82 2.90 10.74
N LEU A 113 -5.75 3.83 10.88
CA LEU A 113 -6.63 4.23 9.78
C LEU A 113 -6.02 5.44 9.05
N LEU A 114 -6.18 5.51 7.74
CA LEU A 114 -5.80 6.65 6.93
C LEU A 114 -7.06 7.39 6.48
N GLU A 115 -7.19 8.67 6.82
CA GLU A 115 -8.16 9.55 6.17
C GLU A 115 -7.89 9.58 4.66
N CYS A 116 -8.85 9.12 3.88
CA CYS A 116 -8.72 9.10 2.43
C CYS A 116 -9.91 9.84 1.82
N PRO A 117 -9.74 11.09 1.38
CA PRO A 117 -10.85 11.93 0.87
C PRO A 117 -11.37 11.48 -0.49
N THR A 118 -10.80 10.42 -1.04
CA THR A 118 -11.08 9.93 -2.38
C THR A 118 -11.23 8.42 -2.42
N ASN A 119 -12.00 7.93 -3.39
CA ASN A 119 -12.05 6.50 -3.75
C ASN A 119 -11.19 6.20 -5.00
N HIS A 120 -10.42 7.18 -5.46
CA HIS A 120 -9.56 6.99 -6.63
C HIS A 120 -8.36 6.12 -6.25
N TRP A 121 -8.16 5.04 -7.01
CA TRP A 121 -7.14 4.02 -6.71
C TRP A 121 -5.74 4.59 -6.53
N VAL A 122 -5.27 5.35 -7.51
CA VAL A 122 -3.91 5.89 -7.52
C VAL A 122 -3.69 6.91 -6.41
N GLU A 123 -4.70 7.72 -6.11
CA GLU A 123 -4.64 8.65 -4.97
C GLU A 123 -4.56 7.89 -3.63
N SER A 124 -5.33 6.82 -3.48
CA SER A 124 -5.27 5.98 -2.27
C SER A 124 -3.91 5.29 -2.12
N LEU A 125 -3.33 4.77 -3.22
CA LEU A 125 -1.95 4.24 -3.22
C LEU A 125 -0.93 5.30 -2.80
N THR A 126 -1.04 6.51 -3.35
CA THR A 126 -0.14 7.62 -3.03
C THR A 126 -0.29 8.07 -1.58
N GLY A 127 -1.53 8.12 -1.07
CA GLY A 127 -1.80 8.43 0.33
C GLY A 127 -1.19 7.41 1.29
N LEU A 128 -1.35 6.12 1.00
CA LEU A 128 -0.69 5.03 1.74
C LEU A 128 0.83 5.18 1.70
N GLY A 129 1.41 5.43 0.52
CA GLY A 129 2.85 5.64 0.38
C GLY A 129 3.37 6.80 1.23
N GLY A 130 2.59 7.89 1.33
CA GLY A 130 2.91 9.03 2.19
C GLY A 130 3.02 8.69 3.67
N THR A 131 2.31 7.66 4.14
CA THR A 131 2.39 7.22 5.54
C THR A 131 3.70 6.52 5.90
N GLY A 132 4.49 6.13 4.91
CA GLY A 132 5.75 5.44 5.09
C GLY A 132 5.63 3.92 5.00
N VAL A 133 4.51 3.37 4.51
CA VAL A 133 4.40 1.93 4.22
C VAL A 133 5.33 1.55 3.06
N GLU A 134 5.90 0.37 3.13
CA GLU A 134 6.92 -0.12 2.21
C GLU A 134 6.38 -1.18 1.26
N ILE A 135 5.24 -1.79 1.60
CA ILE A 135 4.54 -2.79 0.79
C ILE A 135 3.04 -2.50 0.89
N ILE A 136 2.32 -2.64 -0.21
CA ILE A 136 0.86 -2.56 -0.24
C ILE A 136 0.28 -3.91 -0.67
N VAL A 137 -0.71 -4.39 0.08
CA VAL A 137 -1.52 -5.55 -0.27
C VAL A 137 -2.87 -5.06 -0.79
N ALA A 138 -3.20 -5.46 -2.00
CA ALA A 138 -4.44 -5.12 -2.68
C ALA A 138 -5.37 -6.33 -2.79
N CYS A 139 -6.53 -6.27 -2.13
CA CYS A 139 -7.59 -7.27 -2.26
C CYS A 139 -8.41 -6.99 -3.52
N ILE A 140 -8.34 -7.87 -4.50
CA ILE A 140 -8.96 -7.67 -5.82
C ILE A 140 -10.32 -8.38 -5.87
N GLY A 141 -11.37 -7.56 -5.95
CA GLY A 141 -12.76 -8.02 -6.02
C GLY A 141 -13.36 -8.03 -7.42
N GLU A 142 -12.78 -7.32 -8.39
CA GLU A 142 -13.30 -7.22 -9.76
C GLU A 142 -12.22 -7.41 -10.83
N HIS A 143 -11.21 -6.57 -10.84
CA HIS A 143 -10.10 -6.65 -11.81
C HIS A 143 -8.82 -6.11 -11.17
N PRO A 144 -7.65 -6.60 -11.61
CA PRO A 144 -6.36 -6.08 -11.18
C PRO A 144 -6.22 -4.59 -11.46
N MET A 145 -5.44 -3.94 -10.63
CA MET A 145 -5.24 -2.49 -10.69
C MET A 145 -3.75 -2.16 -10.92
N GLN A 146 -3.49 -0.91 -11.28
CA GLN A 146 -2.12 -0.42 -11.43
C GLN A 146 -1.37 -0.50 -10.10
N GLY A 147 -0.06 -0.75 -10.19
CA GLY A 147 0.86 -0.66 -9.07
C GLY A 147 1.29 0.78 -8.80
N HIS A 148 2.18 0.93 -7.83
CA HIS A 148 2.81 2.21 -7.50
C HIS A 148 4.29 2.19 -7.96
N PRO A 149 4.84 3.27 -8.53
CA PRO A 149 6.21 3.25 -9.09
C PRO A 149 7.33 3.06 -8.05
N MET A 150 7.07 3.34 -6.79
CA MET A 150 8.08 3.26 -5.72
C MET A 150 7.77 2.19 -4.65
N ILE A 151 6.54 1.67 -4.60
CA ILE A 151 6.09 0.75 -3.55
C ILE A 151 5.50 -0.49 -4.21
N PRO A 152 6.02 -1.70 -3.91
CA PRO A 152 5.46 -2.92 -4.45
C PRO A 152 4.02 -3.14 -4.00
N VAL A 153 3.16 -3.50 -4.95
CA VAL A 153 1.74 -3.81 -4.72
C VAL A 153 1.49 -5.29 -4.99
N ILE A 154 1.15 -6.02 -3.94
CA ILE A 154 0.78 -7.43 -4.01
C ILE A 154 -0.71 -7.52 -4.24
N GLN A 155 -1.16 -8.13 -5.33
CA GLN A 155 -2.57 -8.31 -5.64
C GLN A 155 -3.04 -9.72 -5.29
N VAL A 156 -4.10 -9.83 -4.49
CA VAL A 156 -4.63 -11.11 -4.00
C VAL A 156 -6.14 -11.20 -4.25
N THR A 157 -6.64 -12.40 -4.46
CA THR A 157 -8.08 -12.65 -4.64
C THR A 157 -8.45 -14.07 -4.18
N ASP A 158 -9.72 -14.33 -3.92
CA ASP A 158 -10.29 -15.68 -3.76
C ASP A 158 -11.23 -16.07 -4.91
N LYS A 159 -11.34 -15.19 -5.93
CA LYS A 159 -12.24 -15.39 -7.08
C LYS A 159 -11.51 -16.11 -8.21
N LYS A 160 -11.95 -17.34 -8.49
CA LYS A 160 -11.34 -18.20 -9.53
C LYS A 160 -11.45 -17.63 -10.94
N ASP A 161 -12.52 -16.91 -11.23
CA ASP A 161 -12.72 -16.22 -12.49
C ASP A 161 -11.73 -15.09 -12.72
N ILE A 162 -11.46 -14.29 -11.68
CA ILE A 162 -10.43 -13.24 -11.71
C ILE A 162 -9.05 -13.87 -11.90
N GLN A 163 -8.72 -14.90 -11.12
CA GLN A 163 -7.44 -15.60 -11.26
C GLN A 163 -7.26 -16.17 -12.67
N ALA A 164 -8.31 -16.81 -13.21
CA ALA A 164 -8.21 -17.42 -14.55
C ALA A 164 -8.07 -16.39 -15.68
N GLN A 165 -8.67 -15.21 -15.51
CA GLN A 165 -8.60 -14.14 -16.50
C GLN A 165 -7.32 -13.30 -16.41
N PHE A 166 -6.77 -13.14 -15.22
CA PHE A 166 -5.65 -12.23 -14.91
C PHE A 166 -4.53 -12.95 -14.13
N GLU A 167 -4.17 -14.16 -14.58
CA GLU A 167 -3.21 -15.03 -13.90
C GLU A 167 -1.86 -14.33 -13.63
N GLU A 168 -1.38 -13.52 -14.55
CA GLU A 168 -0.11 -12.81 -14.42
C GLU A 168 -0.15 -11.65 -13.43
N ASP A 169 -1.32 -11.08 -13.17
CA ASP A 169 -1.49 -9.91 -12.30
C ASP A 169 -1.87 -10.29 -10.87
N ILE A 170 -2.37 -11.50 -10.66
CA ILE A 170 -2.76 -11.99 -9.33
C ILE A 170 -1.62 -12.81 -8.74
N HIS A 171 -1.03 -12.32 -7.66
CA HIS A 171 0.15 -12.91 -7.04
C HIS A 171 -0.14 -14.03 -6.05
N LEU A 172 -1.36 -14.04 -5.48
CA LEU A 172 -1.81 -15.09 -4.56
C LEU A 172 -3.33 -15.27 -4.67
N MET A 173 -3.75 -16.52 -4.84
CA MET A 173 -5.15 -16.91 -4.74
C MET A 173 -5.42 -17.55 -3.39
N PHE A 174 -6.45 -17.06 -2.70
CA PHE A 174 -6.91 -17.61 -1.42
C PHE A 174 -7.80 -18.83 -1.62
N ASP A 175 -7.63 -19.83 -0.77
CA ASP A 175 -8.54 -20.95 -0.61
C ASP A 175 -9.53 -20.72 0.55
N ASP A 176 -10.25 -21.76 0.98
CA ASP A 176 -11.24 -21.67 2.06
C ASP A 176 -10.62 -21.69 3.47
N ASN A 177 -9.29 -21.70 3.61
CA ASN A 177 -8.59 -21.76 4.88
C ASN A 177 -7.91 -20.43 5.23
N HIS A 178 -8.56 -19.62 6.04
CA HIS A 178 -8.10 -18.29 6.42
C HIS A 178 -6.69 -18.26 7.04
N SER A 179 -6.36 -19.27 7.87
CA SER A 179 -5.05 -19.33 8.53
C SER A 179 -3.94 -19.65 7.53
N GLN A 180 -4.18 -20.58 6.59
CA GLN A 180 -3.22 -20.91 5.53
C GLN A 180 -3.06 -19.75 4.55
N ASN A 181 -4.14 -19.07 4.21
CA ASN A 181 -4.11 -17.86 3.39
C ASN A 181 -3.26 -16.75 4.05
N ALA A 182 -3.45 -16.52 5.35
CA ALA A 182 -2.68 -15.54 6.10
C ALA A 182 -1.18 -15.89 6.12
N GLU A 183 -0.83 -17.17 6.32
CA GLU A 183 0.55 -17.64 6.27
C GLU A 183 1.16 -17.51 4.86
N ALA A 184 0.42 -17.91 3.82
CA ALA A 184 0.87 -17.78 2.44
C ALA A 184 1.11 -16.31 2.06
N LEU A 185 0.20 -15.41 2.46
CA LEU A 185 0.35 -13.98 2.21
C LEU A 185 1.53 -13.39 2.99
N LEU A 186 1.75 -13.80 4.25
CA LEU A 186 2.92 -13.39 5.03
C LEU A 186 4.22 -13.81 4.33
N ASN A 187 4.30 -15.04 3.86
CA ASN A 187 5.46 -15.55 3.14
C ASN A 187 5.72 -14.76 1.84
N LEU A 188 4.65 -14.39 1.12
CA LEU A 188 4.76 -13.55 -0.07
C LEU A 188 5.24 -12.13 0.27
N ILE A 189 4.74 -11.52 1.34
CA ILE A 189 5.20 -10.22 1.84
C ILE A 189 6.70 -10.28 2.17
N ILE A 190 7.15 -11.32 2.87
CA ILE A 190 8.56 -11.52 3.19
C ILE A 190 9.39 -11.69 1.91
N ALA A 191 8.89 -12.44 0.92
CA ALA A 191 9.58 -12.60 -0.36
C ALA A 191 9.71 -11.28 -1.12
N VAL A 192 8.70 -10.41 -1.08
CA VAL A 192 8.75 -9.06 -1.66
C VAL A 192 9.72 -8.16 -0.89
N ALA A 193 9.63 -8.14 0.44
CA ALA A 193 10.51 -7.34 1.30
C ALA A 193 11.99 -7.71 1.11
N SER A 194 12.28 -9.01 0.97
CA SER A 194 13.63 -9.53 0.74
C SER A 194 14.09 -9.46 -0.74
N ARG A 195 13.23 -8.94 -1.63
CA ARG A 195 13.45 -8.89 -3.09
C ARG A 195 13.62 -10.28 -3.76
N ALA A 196 13.19 -11.34 -3.10
CA ALA A 196 13.12 -12.68 -3.68
C ALA A 196 11.96 -12.82 -4.68
N PHE A 197 10.95 -11.93 -4.58
CA PHE A 197 9.85 -11.84 -5.53
C PHE A 197 9.59 -10.36 -5.87
N THR A 198 9.31 -10.10 -7.15
CA THR A 198 8.95 -8.76 -7.64
C THR A 198 7.54 -8.81 -8.24
N PRO A 199 6.57 -8.03 -7.71
CA PRO A 199 5.24 -7.95 -8.30
C PRO A 199 5.26 -7.53 -9.76
N THR A 200 4.40 -8.11 -10.59
CA THR A 200 4.40 -7.98 -12.05
C THR A 200 4.16 -6.55 -12.56
N SER A 201 3.47 -5.73 -11.80
CA SER A 201 3.24 -4.32 -12.15
C SER A 201 4.53 -3.51 -12.35
N PHE A 202 5.64 -3.87 -11.68
CA PHE A 202 6.92 -3.19 -11.84
C PHE A 202 7.59 -3.46 -13.19
N PRO A 203 7.88 -4.74 -13.58
CA PRO A 203 8.52 -5.04 -14.86
C PRO A 203 7.64 -4.72 -16.07
N GLN A 204 6.30 -4.68 -15.89
CA GLN A 204 5.35 -4.33 -16.95
C GLN A 204 5.12 -2.82 -17.08
N GLU A 205 5.75 -2.00 -16.20
CA GLU A 205 5.54 -0.55 -16.13
C GLU A 205 4.06 -0.14 -15.97
N ASN A 206 3.23 -1.05 -15.45
CA ASN A 206 1.81 -0.78 -15.13
C ASN A 206 1.72 -0.12 -13.74
N THR A 207 2.30 1.07 -13.63
CA THR A 207 2.33 1.84 -12.38
C THR A 207 1.83 3.25 -12.63
N ASP A 208 1.20 3.84 -11.61
CA ASP A 208 0.74 5.22 -11.66
C ASP A 208 0.97 5.93 -10.33
N PHE A 209 1.04 7.24 -10.36
CA PHE A 209 1.32 8.08 -9.21
C PHE A 209 0.59 9.41 -9.34
N GLN A 210 -0.19 9.76 -8.34
CA GLN A 210 -0.96 11.00 -8.34
C GLN A 210 -0.86 11.71 -7.00
N LEU A 211 -0.35 12.94 -7.01
CA LEU A 211 -0.36 13.82 -5.85
C LEU A 211 -1.69 14.57 -5.78
N THR A 212 -2.40 14.38 -4.68
CA THR A 212 -3.54 15.25 -4.33
C THR A 212 -3.05 16.42 -3.48
N ARG A 213 -3.57 17.61 -3.75
CA ARG A 213 -3.28 18.79 -2.92
C ARG A 213 -4.21 18.92 -1.70
N GLY A 214 -4.80 17.81 -1.25
CA GLY A 214 -5.76 17.83 -0.15
C GLY A 214 -7.01 18.65 -0.46
N LEU A 215 -7.64 19.22 0.56
CA LEU A 215 -8.92 19.96 0.47
C LEU A 215 -8.88 21.26 -0.36
N LEU A 216 -7.81 21.60 -1.03
CA LEU A 216 -7.78 22.67 -2.02
C LEU A 216 -8.44 22.21 -3.32
N GLY A 217 -9.67 21.80 -3.18
CA GLY A 217 -10.56 21.24 -4.15
C GLY A 217 -10.44 21.80 -5.57
N SER A 218 -10.78 20.95 -6.51
CA SER A 218 -10.75 21.07 -7.96
C SER A 218 -9.35 21.13 -8.57
N SER A 219 -8.91 19.99 -9.06
CA SER A 219 -8.00 19.96 -10.21
C SER A 219 -8.64 20.78 -11.34
N ILE A 220 -8.02 21.85 -11.72
CA ILE A 220 -8.28 22.59 -12.97
C ILE A 220 -7.46 21.93 -14.05
#